data_d57c1d86a6a42ffbf40937999270714a
#
_entry.id   d57c1d86a6a42ffbf40937999270714a
#
_cell.length_a   1.000
_cell.length_b   1.000
_cell.length_c   1.000
_cell.angle_alpha   90.00
_cell.angle_beta   90.00
_cell.angle_gamma   90.00
#
_symmetry.space_group_name_H-M   'P 1'
#
loop_
_entity.id
_entity.type
_entity.pdbx_description
1 polymer ?
#
loop_
_entity_poly.entity_id
_entity_poly.type
_entity_poly.pdbx_seq_one_letter_code
_entity_poly.pdbx_strand_id
1 'polypeptide(L)'
;MAEIIPRWEWRSFGRRFGEAETRLAALTPGGVQESDEIYLLSGAGGNVKVRDALMDIKVLRQVNADGLEQWTPVMKAGFPLPATVAAKVFEALRLPVPSLSRASYTLDELIKEFAALGCAILEVKVHKRRTRYTVGGCMAELCDVVSNGKFTRTIAVESEDAARVIRAVKELGLGGYMNTSYPRGLTALIDDEPARYAVIDVGTNSVKLHIGERTLEGRWRTVVDRAELTRLGEGLEQHRVIVDAALERTAAAIASMADQAKGLGVLAIAAVGTAGLRIASNRNEVIAAIEARTGLHIEVIPGEEEGRLAYVAARSGVGITGGSLVVFDTGGGSTQFTFGHDSSVDERFSVDVGAVRYTERYKLDGAVSPAVLHEAMAAISADLSRIEGRPVPAALVGMGGAVTNITAVKHGLANYDPTVVQGTVLDRAEVDRQIDLYRSRGADARRTIIGLQSKRAEVILAGACIVRTVMEKLGKETLTVSDRGLRHGVLAERFDACAERGVR
;
A
#
# COMPACT_ATOMS: atom_id res chain seq x y z
N MET A 1 22.60 -19.05 35.92
CA MET A 1 21.42 -18.68 35.13
C MET A 1 21.89 -17.69 34.05
N ALA A 2 21.66 -17.94 32.79
CA ALA A 2 22.01 -16.96 31.75
C ALA A 2 21.25 -15.65 32.05
N GLU A 3 21.92 -14.52 31.95
CA GLU A 3 21.35 -13.20 32.16
C GLU A 3 20.23 -12.97 31.15
N ILE A 4 19.02 -12.65 31.62
CA ILE A 4 17.88 -12.37 30.74
C ILE A 4 18.01 -10.94 30.26
N ILE A 5 18.46 -10.76 29.03
CA ILE A 5 18.65 -9.44 28.43
C ILE A 5 17.38 -9.03 27.66
N PRO A 6 16.71 -7.93 28.05
CA PRO A 6 15.59 -7.38 27.31
C PRO A 6 16.03 -6.90 25.92
N ARG A 7 15.17 -7.11 24.90
CA ARG A 7 15.45 -6.67 23.54
C ARG A 7 14.40 -5.73 23.04
N TRP A 8 14.84 -4.71 22.33
CA TRP A 8 14.01 -3.86 21.54
C TRP A 8 13.64 -4.58 20.24
N GLU A 9 12.38 -4.59 19.93
CA GLU A 9 11.83 -5.23 18.74
C GLU A 9 11.03 -4.18 17.93
N TRP A 10 11.26 -4.17 16.64
CA TRP A 10 10.39 -3.60 15.65
C TRP A 10 9.84 -4.74 14.80
N ARG A 11 8.53 -4.75 14.58
CA ARG A 11 7.85 -5.78 13.80
C ARG A 11 6.68 -5.17 13.03
N SER A 12 6.45 -5.66 11.82
CA SER A 12 5.23 -5.36 11.08
C SER A 12 4.62 -6.61 10.46
N PHE A 13 3.33 -6.52 10.18
CA PHE A 13 2.53 -7.54 9.51
C PHE A 13 2.07 -7.00 8.16
N GLY A 14 2.18 -7.82 7.13
CA GLY A 14 1.77 -7.49 5.77
C GLY A 14 1.93 -8.71 4.88
N ARG A 15 1.51 -8.62 3.64
CA ARG A 15 1.72 -9.72 2.69
C ARG A 15 3.09 -9.63 2.03
N ARG A 16 3.52 -8.41 1.70
CA ARG A 16 4.83 -8.10 1.13
C ARG A 16 5.37 -6.81 1.72
N PHE A 17 6.68 -6.73 1.76
CA PHE A 17 7.40 -5.58 2.31
C PHE A 17 8.24 -4.85 1.25
N GLY A 18 7.89 -5.03 -0.04
CA GLY A 18 8.48 -4.27 -1.15
C GLY A 18 10.00 -4.38 -1.18
N GLU A 19 10.67 -3.23 -1.20
CA GLU A 19 12.12 -3.14 -1.27
C GLU A 19 12.84 -3.83 -0.09
N ALA A 20 12.22 -3.91 1.07
CA ALA A 20 12.81 -4.60 2.23
C ALA A 20 13.03 -6.09 1.96
N GLU A 21 12.11 -6.76 1.26
CA GLU A 21 12.29 -8.15 0.87
C GLU A 21 13.44 -8.32 -0.13
N THR A 22 13.57 -7.41 -1.09
CA THR A 22 14.67 -7.40 -2.05
C THR A 22 16.02 -7.20 -1.35
N ARG A 23 16.08 -6.28 -0.39
CA ARG A 23 17.29 -6.03 0.40
C ARG A 23 17.66 -7.24 1.27
N LEU A 24 16.67 -7.89 1.92
CA LEU A 24 16.92 -9.12 2.67
C LEU A 24 17.36 -10.26 1.76
N ALA A 25 16.75 -10.42 0.58
CA ALA A 25 17.12 -11.45 -0.39
C ALA A 25 18.55 -11.32 -0.91
N ALA A 26 19.14 -10.12 -0.88
CA ALA A 26 20.54 -9.86 -1.21
C ALA A 26 21.52 -10.27 -0.09
N LEU A 27 21.03 -10.57 1.11
CA LEU A 27 21.85 -11.00 2.25
C LEU A 27 21.93 -12.52 2.32
N THR A 28 22.99 -13.02 2.94
CA THR A 28 23.10 -14.44 3.24
C THR A 28 22.14 -14.81 4.38
N PRO A 29 21.20 -15.75 4.17
CA PRO A 29 20.29 -16.17 5.21
C PRO A 29 21.04 -16.95 6.31
N GLY A 30 20.74 -16.64 7.55
CA GLY A 30 21.30 -17.33 8.73
C GLY A 30 20.61 -18.68 9.05
N GLY A 31 19.63 -19.08 8.24
CA GLY A 31 18.89 -20.33 8.33
C GLY A 31 17.39 -20.16 8.18
N VAL A 32 16.71 -21.26 7.83
CA VAL A 32 15.26 -21.36 7.75
C VAL A 32 14.78 -22.28 8.86
N GLN A 33 13.72 -21.89 9.55
CA GLN A 33 13.09 -22.67 10.62
C GLN A 33 11.59 -22.69 10.42
N GLU A 34 11.01 -23.88 10.50
CA GLU A 34 9.55 -24.08 10.55
C GLU A 34 9.13 -24.43 11.96
N SER A 35 7.96 -23.98 12.37
CA SER A 35 7.39 -24.28 13.69
C SER A 35 5.88 -24.15 13.69
N ASP A 36 5.22 -25.04 14.46
CA ASP A 36 3.84 -24.89 14.85
C ASP A 36 3.78 -24.35 16.27
N GLU A 37 3.04 -23.25 16.44
CA GLU A 37 2.93 -22.53 17.72
C GLU A 37 1.44 -22.33 18.05
N ILE A 38 1.10 -22.32 19.33
CA ILE A 38 -0.23 -21.95 19.82
C ILE A 38 -0.08 -20.67 20.62
N TYR A 39 -0.73 -19.60 20.19
CA TYR A 39 -0.80 -18.34 20.93
C TYR A 39 -2.03 -18.31 21.79
N LEU A 40 -1.88 -17.84 23.03
CA LEU A 40 -2.98 -17.49 23.93
C LEU A 40 -3.08 -15.98 23.96
N LEU A 41 -4.13 -15.42 23.37
CA LEU A 41 -4.32 -13.98 23.23
C LEU A 41 -5.40 -13.50 24.18
N SER A 42 -5.08 -12.42 24.91
CA SER A 42 -6.03 -11.59 25.65
C SER A 42 -5.93 -10.15 25.16
N GLY A 43 -6.97 -9.35 25.31
CA GLY A 43 -7.02 -7.97 24.80
C GLY A 43 -5.93 -7.02 25.32
N ALA A 44 -5.24 -7.38 26.41
CA ALA A 44 -4.25 -6.53 27.08
C ALA A 44 -2.99 -7.29 27.55
N GLY A 45 -2.84 -8.56 27.15
CA GLY A 45 -1.80 -9.45 27.67
C GLY A 45 -0.45 -9.36 26.99
N GLY A 46 0.52 -10.08 27.56
CA GLY A 46 1.85 -10.29 26.99
C GLY A 46 1.84 -11.28 25.82
N ASN A 47 3.01 -11.56 25.30
CA ASN A 47 3.23 -12.55 24.25
C ASN A 47 3.35 -13.95 24.89
N VAL A 48 2.23 -14.66 24.97
CA VAL A 48 2.08 -15.98 25.57
C VAL A 48 1.86 -17.00 24.49
N LYS A 49 2.74 -18.01 24.41
CA LYS A 49 2.63 -19.05 23.39
C LYS A 49 3.17 -20.39 23.86
N VAL A 50 2.74 -21.45 23.21
CA VAL A 50 3.29 -22.80 23.31
C VAL A 50 4.02 -23.13 22.02
N ARG A 51 5.26 -23.57 22.14
CA ARG A 51 6.09 -24.04 21.05
C ARG A 51 6.96 -25.20 21.55
N ASP A 52 7.08 -26.26 20.76
CA ASP A 52 7.85 -27.46 21.10
C ASP A 52 7.46 -28.02 22.49
N ALA A 53 6.16 -28.07 22.79
CA ALA A 53 5.56 -28.46 24.07
C ALA A 53 6.06 -27.62 25.27
N LEU A 54 6.60 -26.44 25.03
CA LEU A 54 7.05 -25.49 26.08
C LEU A 54 6.17 -24.24 26.06
N MET A 55 5.68 -23.83 27.23
CA MET A 55 5.11 -22.52 27.45
C MET A 55 6.22 -21.48 27.42
N ASP A 56 6.13 -20.49 26.54
CA ASP A 56 7.09 -19.39 26.34
C ASP A 56 6.37 -18.06 26.52
N ILE A 57 6.81 -17.25 27.47
CA ILE A 57 6.19 -15.96 27.81
C ILE A 57 7.21 -14.85 27.71
N LYS A 58 6.84 -13.82 26.94
CA LYS A 58 7.51 -12.52 26.93
C LYS A 58 6.53 -11.44 27.41
N VAL A 59 7.00 -10.53 28.23
CA VAL A 59 6.22 -9.37 28.67
C VAL A 59 6.78 -8.08 28.10
N LEU A 60 5.88 -7.18 27.73
CA LEU A 60 6.22 -5.83 27.29
C LEU A 60 6.65 -5.00 28.49
N ARG A 61 7.87 -4.49 28.50
CA ARG A 61 8.41 -3.65 29.56
C ARG A 61 8.10 -2.18 29.35
N GLN A 62 8.37 -1.71 28.16
CA GLN A 62 8.17 -0.30 27.79
C GLN A 62 8.08 -0.14 26.28
N VAL A 63 7.57 1.02 25.88
CA VAL A 63 7.61 1.51 24.49
C VAL A 63 8.34 2.83 24.52
N ASN A 64 9.35 3.02 23.64
CA ASN A 64 10.10 4.28 23.59
C ASN A 64 9.41 5.33 22.71
N ALA A 65 10.01 6.52 22.60
CA ALA A 65 9.49 7.62 21.80
C ALA A 65 9.39 7.30 20.30
N ASP A 66 10.21 6.37 19.80
CA ASP A 66 10.18 5.91 18.41
C ASP A 66 9.16 4.79 18.17
N GLY A 67 8.39 4.40 19.19
CA GLY A 67 7.41 3.34 19.13
C GLY A 67 7.99 1.91 19.16
N LEU A 68 9.30 1.75 19.46
CA LEU A 68 9.88 0.42 19.65
C LEU A 68 9.39 -0.20 20.95
N GLU A 69 9.06 -1.47 20.89
CA GLU A 69 8.64 -2.27 22.04
C GLU A 69 9.81 -3.04 22.64
N GLN A 70 9.99 -2.95 23.96
CA GLN A 70 11.00 -3.72 24.67
C GLN A 70 10.37 -4.95 25.33
N TRP A 71 10.74 -6.12 24.83
CA TRP A 71 10.25 -7.41 25.29
C TRP A 71 11.27 -8.15 26.15
N THR A 72 10.79 -8.71 27.26
CA THR A 72 11.62 -9.52 28.17
C THR A 72 11.05 -10.92 28.26
N PRO A 73 11.82 -11.98 27.95
CA PRO A 73 11.46 -13.36 28.29
C PRO A 73 11.35 -13.50 29.81
N VAL A 74 10.22 -14.00 30.30
CA VAL A 74 10.00 -14.17 31.75
C VAL A 74 9.78 -15.62 32.13
N MET A 75 9.42 -16.47 31.18
CA MET A 75 9.20 -17.90 31.45
C MET A 75 9.42 -18.74 30.20
N LYS A 76 10.03 -19.92 30.44
CA LYS A 76 10.00 -21.02 29.47
C LYS A 76 9.92 -22.32 30.30
N ALA A 77 8.79 -23.04 30.20
CA ALA A 77 8.48 -24.20 31.02
C ALA A 77 7.76 -25.30 30.25
N GLY A 78 8.12 -26.56 30.50
CA GLY A 78 7.44 -27.73 29.93
C GLY A 78 6.14 -28.07 30.64
N PHE A 79 5.20 -28.64 29.90
CA PHE A 79 3.97 -29.19 30.48
C PHE A 79 4.20 -30.58 31.06
N PRO A 80 3.46 -30.95 32.17
CA PRO A 80 2.45 -30.14 32.86
C PRO A 80 3.10 -29.02 33.72
N LEU A 81 2.47 -27.82 33.72
CA LEU A 81 2.93 -26.66 34.47
C LEU A 81 2.57 -26.81 35.97
N PRO A 82 3.49 -26.69 36.95
CA PRO A 82 3.13 -26.54 38.35
C PRO A 82 2.16 -25.37 38.57
N ALA A 83 1.28 -25.45 39.58
CA ALA A 83 0.28 -24.40 39.85
C ALA A 83 0.89 -22.99 39.96
N THR A 84 2.06 -22.88 40.62
CA THR A 84 2.79 -21.61 40.75
C THR A 84 3.31 -21.05 39.41
N VAL A 85 3.56 -21.91 38.44
CA VAL A 85 3.97 -21.54 37.09
C VAL A 85 2.74 -21.21 36.23
N ALA A 86 1.65 -21.98 36.39
CA ALA A 86 0.36 -21.70 35.74
C ALA A 86 -0.18 -20.32 36.14
N ALA A 87 -0.07 -19.91 37.41
CA ALA A 87 -0.43 -18.59 37.88
C ALA A 87 0.24 -17.46 37.09
N LYS A 88 1.52 -17.61 36.74
CA LYS A 88 2.27 -16.62 35.93
C LYS A 88 1.73 -16.46 34.50
N VAL A 89 1.04 -17.48 33.96
CA VAL A 89 0.38 -17.39 32.67
C VAL A 89 -0.81 -16.42 32.74
N PHE A 90 -1.62 -16.52 33.82
CA PHE A 90 -2.72 -15.58 34.07
C PHE A 90 -2.20 -14.15 34.23
N GLU A 91 -1.14 -13.96 35.04
CA GLU A 91 -0.52 -12.64 35.24
C GLU A 91 -0.02 -12.05 33.91
N ALA A 92 0.65 -12.86 33.06
CA ALA A 92 1.15 -12.42 31.77
C ALA A 92 0.02 -12.05 30.79
N LEU A 93 -1.12 -12.73 30.89
CA LEU A 93 -2.34 -12.41 30.13
C LEU A 93 -3.14 -11.28 30.76
N ARG A 94 -2.69 -10.72 31.90
CA ARG A 94 -3.40 -9.68 32.68
C ARG A 94 -4.79 -10.10 33.11
N LEU A 95 -4.93 -11.37 33.49
CA LEU A 95 -6.15 -11.96 33.99
C LEU A 95 -6.08 -12.18 35.51
N PRO A 96 -7.22 -12.19 36.22
CA PRO A 96 -7.24 -12.58 37.63
C PRO A 96 -6.77 -14.03 37.78
N VAL A 97 -5.87 -14.26 38.73
CA VAL A 97 -5.41 -15.62 39.04
C VAL A 97 -6.45 -16.34 39.87
N PRO A 98 -7.03 -17.46 39.38
CA PRO A 98 -8.01 -18.22 40.11
C PRO A 98 -7.36 -19.03 41.26
N SER A 99 -8.21 -19.62 42.12
CA SER A 99 -7.77 -20.65 43.07
C SER A 99 -7.44 -21.93 42.31
N LEU A 100 -6.17 -22.08 41.96
CA LEU A 100 -5.67 -23.25 41.21
C LEU A 100 -5.65 -24.46 42.14
N SER A 101 -6.60 -25.40 41.94
CA SER A 101 -6.83 -26.56 42.81
C SER A 101 -5.95 -27.77 42.54
N ARG A 102 -5.30 -27.83 41.34
CA ARG A 102 -4.41 -28.91 40.94
C ARG A 102 -2.95 -28.63 41.24
N ALA A 103 -2.17 -29.65 41.48
CA ALA A 103 -0.70 -29.51 41.68
C ALA A 103 0.02 -29.09 40.38
N SER A 104 -0.52 -29.52 39.23
CA SER A 104 0.00 -29.19 37.90
C SER A 104 -1.13 -29.17 36.84
N TYR A 105 -0.87 -28.52 35.71
CA TYR A 105 -1.82 -28.30 34.63
C TYR A 105 -1.23 -28.66 33.27
N THR A 106 -1.89 -29.49 32.50
CA THR A 106 -1.68 -29.60 31.05
C THR A 106 -2.19 -28.34 30.34
N LEU A 107 -1.90 -28.18 29.05
CA LEU A 107 -2.44 -27.04 28.28
C LEU A 107 -3.96 -27.05 28.25
N ASP A 108 -4.58 -28.21 28.00
CA ASP A 108 -6.05 -28.33 27.95
C ASP A 108 -6.72 -28.02 29.29
N GLU A 109 -6.08 -28.41 30.40
CA GLU A 109 -6.58 -28.10 31.75
C GLU A 109 -6.44 -26.60 32.05
N LEU A 110 -5.36 -25.97 31.61
CA LEU A 110 -5.16 -24.54 31.76
C LEU A 110 -6.21 -23.73 30.95
N ILE A 111 -6.50 -24.18 29.71
CA ILE A 111 -7.54 -23.58 28.87
C ILE A 111 -8.91 -23.68 29.53
N LYS A 112 -9.23 -24.82 30.18
CA LYS A 112 -10.49 -24.98 30.94
C LYS A 112 -10.59 -24.00 32.11
N GLU A 113 -9.49 -23.69 32.82
CA GLU A 113 -9.49 -22.69 33.89
C GLU A 113 -9.80 -21.29 33.33
N PHE A 114 -9.29 -20.89 32.15
CA PHE A 114 -9.67 -19.63 31.51
C PHE A 114 -11.16 -19.59 31.18
N ALA A 115 -11.71 -20.68 30.64
CA ALA A 115 -13.13 -20.76 30.31
C ALA A 115 -14.01 -20.68 31.56
N ALA A 116 -13.59 -21.30 32.66
CA ALA A 116 -14.30 -21.27 33.94
C ALA A 116 -14.39 -19.84 34.55
N LEU A 117 -13.41 -19.01 34.26
CA LEU A 117 -13.42 -17.60 34.69
C LEU A 117 -14.26 -16.69 33.79
N GLY A 118 -14.83 -17.22 32.70
CA GLY A 118 -15.50 -16.41 31.69
C GLY A 118 -14.57 -15.47 30.93
N CYS A 119 -13.27 -15.72 31.01
CA CYS A 119 -12.27 -14.92 30.30
C CYS A 119 -12.22 -15.32 28.83
N ALA A 120 -12.42 -14.35 27.93
CA ALA A 120 -12.23 -14.54 26.50
C ALA A 120 -10.74 -14.64 26.18
N ILE A 121 -10.20 -15.88 26.17
CA ILE A 121 -8.88 -16.18 25.63
C ILE A 121 -9.06 -16.77 24.25
N LEU A 122 -8.40 -16.15 23.27
CA LEU A 122 -8.38 -16.68 21.92
C LEU A 122 -7.16 -17.62 21.78
N GLU A 123 -7.43 -18.91 21.53
CA GLU A 123 -6.41 -19.89 21.17
C GLU A 123 -6.17 -19.82 19.67
N VAL A 124 -4.94 -19.49 19.29
CA VAL A 124 -4.56 -19.24 17.91
C VAL A 124 -3.46 -20.21 17.47
N LYS A 125 -3.79 -21.14 16.60
CA LYS A 125 -2.81 -22.05 15.98
C LYS A 125 -2.14 -21.37 14.80
N VAL A 126 -0.81 -21.36 14.84
CA VAL A 126 0.01 -20.62 13.88
C VAL A 126 1.11 -21.52 13.34
N HIS A 127 1.12 -21.73 12.04
CA HIS A 127 2.26 -22.31 11.32
C HIS A 127 3.18 -21.18 10.86
N LYS A 128 4.49 -21.33 11.06
CA LYS A 128 5.51 -20.34 10.70
C LYS A 128 6.64 -20.97 9.90
N ARG A 129 7.02 -20.25 8.82
CA ARG A 129 8.27 -20.49 8.10
C ARG A 129 9.12 -19.24 8.17
N ARG A 130 10.16 -19.27 8.97
CA ARG A 130 11.00 -18.12 9.35
C ARG A 130 12.37 -18.21 8.70
N THR A 131 12.76 -17.16 7.98
CA THR A 131 14.12 -16.96 7.48
C THR A 131 14.80 -15.87 8.30
N ARG A 132 15.99 -16.16 8.81
CA ARG A 132 16.76 -15.23 9.66
C ARG A 132 17.86 -14.55 8.88
N TYR A 133 18.16 -13.31 9.27
CA TYR A 133 19.19 -12.46 8.68
C TYR A 133 19.89 -11.65 9.77
N THR A 134 21.02 -11.03 9.39
CA THR A 134 21.68 -10.01 10.21
C THR A 134 21.74 -8.72 9.42
N VAL A 135 21.20 -7.62 9.98
CA VAL A 135 21.15 -6.29 9.35
C VAL A 135 21.68 -5.27 10.32
N GLY A 136 22.75 -4.57 9.99
CA GLY A 136 23.37 -3.55 10.85
C GLY A 136 23.75 -4.08 12.24
N GLY A 137 24.08 -5.38 12.37
CA GLY A 137 24.36 -6.05 13.65
C GLY A 137 23.12 -6.39 14.47
N CYS A 138 21.91 -6.17 13.95
CA CYS A 138 20.65 -6.61 14.55
C CYS A 138 20.25 -7.98 14.01
N MET A 139 19.53 -8.76 14.81
CA MET A 139 18.82 -9.92 14.30
C MET A 139 17.58 -9.42 13.51
N ALA A 140 17.44 -9.93 12.28
CA ALA A 140 16.27 -9.67 11.46
C ALA A 140 15.63 -11.00 11.03
N GLU A 141 14.33 -10.99 10.83
CA GLU A 141 13.60 -12.15 10.32
C GLU A 141 12.51 -11.74 9.31
N LEU A 142 12.37 -12.57 8.29
CA LEU A 142 11.20 -12.59 7.42
C LEU A 142 10.47 -13.90 7.66
N CYS A 143 9.18 -13.86 7.98
CA CYS A 143 8.44 -15.02 8.42
C CYS A 143 7.10 -15.11 7.70
N ASP A 144 6.87 -16.19 6.97
CA ASP A 144 5.56 -16.57 6.47
C ASP A 144 4.74 -17.14 7.62
N VAL A 145 3.50 -16.72 7.75
CA VAL A 145 2.60 -17.05 8.87
C VAL A 145 1.25 -17.51 8.30
N VAL A 146 0.81 -18.68 8.71
CA VAL A 146 -0.53 -19.18 8.40
C VAL A 146 -1.28 -19.42 9.70
N SER A 147 -2.48 -18.88 9.83
CA SER A 147 -3.35 -19.09 10.97
C SER A 147 -4.81 -19.15 10.54
N ASN A 148 -5.55 -20.17 10.97
CA ASN A 148 -6.95 -20.38 10.60
C ASN A 148 -7.21 -20.28 9.08
N GLY A 149 -6.27 -20.78 8.26
CA GLY A 149 -6.34 -20.71 6.81
C GLY A 149 -6.08 -19.32 6.22
N LYS A 150 -5.74 -18.33 7.05
CA LYS A 150 -5.35 -16.97 6.63
C LYS A 150 -3.82 -16.89 6.57
N PHE A 151 -3.30 -16.38 5.46
CA PHE A 151 -1.87 -16.15 5.27
C PHE A 151 -1.52 -14.68 5.53
N THR A 152 -0.43 -14.47 6.21
CA THR A 152 0.26 -13.17 6.33
C THR A 152 1.77 -13.40 6.35
N ARG A 153 2.52 -12.33 6.27
CA ARG A 153 3.97 -12.32 6.44
C ARG A 153 4.33 -11.33 7.53
N THR A 154 5.39 -11.61 8.29
CA THR A 154 5.94 -10.63 9.23
C THR A 154 7.39 -10.38 8.90
N ILE A 155 7.82 -9.14 9.10
CA ILE A 155 9.22 -8.75 9.12
C ILE A 155 9.54 -8.16 10.49
N ALA A 156 10.68 -8.54 11.07
CA ALA A 156 11.08 -8.01 12.35
C ALA A 156 12.57 -7.73 12.42
N VAL A 157 12.93 -6.78 13.27
CA VAL A 157 14.31 -6.43 13.63
C VAL A 157 14.39 -6.34 15.13
N GLU A 158 15.37 -7.02 15.76
CA GLU A 158 15.55 -7.00 17.21
C GLU A 158 17.02 -6.83 17.61
N SER A 159 17.26 -6.05 18.67
CA SER A 159 18.57 -5.84 19.30
C SER A 159 18.42 -5.39 20.75
N GLU A 160 19.48 -5.49 21.52
CA GLU A 160 19.59 -4.88 22.86
C GLU A 160 19.68 -3.35 22.79
N ASP A 161 20.13 -2.81 21.65
CA ASP A 161 20.32 -1.39 21.39
C ASP A 161 19.19 -0.87 20.47
N ALA A 162 18.30 -0.02 21.01
CA ALA A 162 17.20 0.60 20.29
C ALA A 162 17.67 1.43 19.07
N ALA A 163 18.78 2.13 19.18
CA ALA A 163 19.29 2.96 18.09
C ALA A 163 19.79 2.11 16.91
N ARG A 164 20.30 0.90 17.18
CA ARG A 164 20.65 -0.06 16.12
C ARG A 164 19.40 -0.57 15.42
N VAL A 165 18.31 -0.88 16.15
CA VAL A 165 17.04 -1.30 15.57
C VAL A 165 16.52 -0.24 14.63
N ILE A 166 16.48 1.04 15.04
CA ILE A 166 16.03 2.16 14.22
C ILE A 166 16.85 2.29 12.93
N ARG A 167 18.18 2.19 13.02
CA ARG A 167 19.06 2.23 11.84
C ARG A 167 18.78 1.08 10.88
N ALA A 168 18.65 -0.15 11.39
CA ALA A 168 18.38 -1.32 10.57
C ALA A 168 16.98 -1.27 9.91
N VAL A 169 15.98 -0.76 10.61
CA VAL A 169 14.64 -0.50 10.06
C VAL A 169 14.70 0.51 8.89
N LYS A 170 15.48 1.59 9.04
CA LYS A 170 15.72 2.56 7.97
C LYS A 170 16.51 1.95 6.81
N GLU A 171 17.57 1.21 7.09
CA GLU A 171 18.37 0.50 6.09
C GLU A 171 17.55 -0.46 5.25
N LEU A 172 16.57 -1.12 5.85
CA LEU A 172 15.63 -2.00 5.14
C LEU A 172 14.51 -1.24 4.40
N GLY A 173 14.36 0.08 4.58
CA GLY A 173 13.28 0.85 3.97
C GLY A 173 11.92 0.63 4.63
N LEU A 174 11.89 0.27 5.91
CA LEU A 174 10.68 -0.08 6.65
C LEU A 174 10.02 1.11 7.38
N GLY A 175 10.53 2.32 7.24
CA GLY A 175 10.03 3.51 7.96
C GLY A 175 8.56 3.85 7.71
N GLY A 176 7.98 3.37 6.59
CA GLY A 176 6.54 3.53 6.29
C GLY A 176 5.62 2.51 6.96
N TYR A 177 6.18 1.50 7.61
CA TYR A 177 5.42 0.46 8.29
C TYR A 177 5.37 0.73 9.79
N MET A 178 4.21 0.52 10.41
CA MET A 178 4.07 0.72 11.86
C MET A 178 4.55 -0.50 12.63
N ASN A 179 5.18 -0.24 13.79
CA ASN A 179 5.54 -1.31 14.70
C ASN A 179 4.28 -1.99 15.28
N THR A 180 4.21 -3.30 15.19
CA THR A 180 3.08 -4.12 15.64
C THR A 180 3.58 -5.41 16.27
N SER A 181 3.23 -5.67 17.52
CA SER A 181 3.60 -6.92 18.21
C SER A 181 2.85 -8.15 17.65
N TYR A 182 3.41 -9.34 17.91
CA TYR A 182 2.75 -10.60 17.51
C TYR A 182 1.32 -10.74 18.06
N PRO A 183 1.05 -10.50 19.36
CA PRO A 183 -0.33 -10.55 19.87
C PRO A 183 -1.28 -9.65 19.09
N ARG A 184 -0.92 -8.37 18.91
CA ARG A 184 -1.76 -7.41 18.17
C ARG A 184 -1.96 -7.80 16.71
N GLY A 185 -0.90 -8.22 16.02
CA GLY A 185 -0.98 -8.61 14.62
C GLY A 185 -1.80 -9.89 14.40
N LEU A 186 -1.70 -10.88 15.28
CA LEU A 186 -2.52 -12.08 15.24
C LEU A 186 -3.98 -11.79 15.57
N THR A 187 -4.25 -10.98 16.59
CA THR A 187 -5.62 -10.52 16.91
C THR A 187 -6.26 -9.85 15.69
N ALA A 188 -5.57 -8.89 15.08
CA ALA A 188 -6.06 -8.23 13.87
C ALA A 188 -6.27 -9.19 12.68
N LEU A 189 -5.46 -10.26 12.57
CA LEU A 189 -5.63 -11.29 11.54
C LEU A 189 -6.86 -12.17 11.77
N ILE A 190 -7.24 -12.41 13.00
CA ILE A 190 -8.22 -13.45 13.39
C ILE A 190 -9.57 -12.86 13.81
N ASP A 191 -9.57 -11.81 14.63
CA ASP A 191 -10.78 -11.25 15.26
C ASP A 191 -11.65 -10.44 14.31
N ASP A 192 -11.35 -10.46 13.01
CA ASP A 192 -12.15 -9.68 12.07
C ASP A 192 -12.39 -8.22 12.51
N GLU A 193 -11.63 -7.72 13.50
CA GLU A 193 -11.56 -6.29 13.71
C GLU A 193 -11.02 -5.69 12.42
N PRO A 194 -11.67 -4.65 11.89
CA PRO A 194 -11.33 -4.13 10.59
C PRO A 194 -9.89 -3.60 10.59
N ALA A 195 -8.96 -4.44 10.14
CA ALA A 195 -7.56 -4.06 9.98
C ALA A 195 -7.46 -2.98 8.91
N ARG A 196 -7.04 -1.78 9.30
CA ARG A 196 -6.85 -0.65 8.38
C ARG A 196 -5.41 -0.56 7.94
N TYR A 197 -5.24 -0.31 6.66
CA TYR A 197 -3.94 -0.09 6.03
C TYR A 197 -4.01 1.14 5.14
N ALA A 198 -2.90 1.86 5.01
CA ALA A 198 -2.84 3.04 4.18
C ALA A 198 -1.81 2.91 3.06
N VAL A 199 -2.10 3.53 1.94
CA VAL A 199 -1.16 3.74 0.84
C VAL A 199 -1.08 5.23 0.54
N ILE A 200 0.14 5.78 0.50
CA ILE A 200 0.43 7.12 0.04
C ILE A 200 1.14 7.02 -1.32
N ASP A 201 0.50 7.51 -2.37
CA ASP A 201 1.01 7.55 -3.73
C ASP A 201 1.55 8.96 -4.01
N VAL A 202 2.87 9.09 -4.14
CA VAL A 202 3.57 10.36 -4.40
C VAL A 202 3.77 10.52 -5.90
N GLY A 203 2.77 11.12 -6.54
CA GLY A 203 2.76 11.36 -7.98
C GLY A 203 3.38 12.71 -8.39
N THR A 204 3.57 12.89 -9.71
CA THR A 204 4.12 14.13 -10.30
C THR A 204 3.25 15.36 -10.04
N ASN A 205 1.92 15.19 -10.09
CA ASN A 205 0.97 16.31 -9.93
C ASN A 205 0.32 16.33 -8.55
N SER A 206 0.09 15.18 -7.93
CA SER A 206 -0.65 15.08 -6.68
C SER A 206 -0.14 13.93 -5.81
N VAL A 207 -0.22 14.12 -4.50
CA VAL A 207 -0.11 13.06 -3.52
C VAL A 207 -1.49 12.52 -3.21
N LYS A 208 -1.64 11.21 -3.13
CA LYS A 208 -2.91 10.55 -2.85
C LYS A 208 -2.79 9.64 -1.64
N LEU A 209 -3.77 9.70 -0.75
CA LEU A 209 -3.92 8.79 0.39
C LEU A 209 -5.11 7.87 0.11
N HIS A 210 -4.91 6.58 0.27
CA HIS A 210 -5.99 5.61 0.35
C HIS A 210 -5.88 4.82 1.64
N ILE A 211 -6.93 4.82 2.45
CA ILE A 211 -7.03 3.96 3.63
C ILE A 211 -8.12 2.94 3.35
N GLY A 212 -7.70 1.69 3.26
CA GLY A 212 -8.58 0.54 3.14
C GLY A 212 -8.73 -0.16 4.48
N GLU A 213 -9.96 -0.54 4.78
CA GLU A 213 -10.33 -1.41 5.88
C GLU A 213 -10.71 -2.76 5.32
N ARG A 214 -10.15 -3.82 5.88
CA ARG A 214 -10.45 -5.16 5.45
C ARG A 214 -11.72 -5.64 6.17
N THR A 215 -12.74 -6.02 5.39
CA THR A 215 -13.99 -6.56 5.96
C THR A 215 -13.82 -8.00 6.43
N LEU A 216 -14.80 -8.48 7.21
CA LEU A 216 -14.89 -9.86 7.70
C LEU A 216 -14.86 -10.90 6.56
N GLU A 217 -15.46 -10.57 5.41
CA GLU A 217 -15.46 -11.44 4.23
C GLU A 217 -14.15 -11.35 3.43
N GLY A 218 -13.13 -10.63 3.96
CA GLY A 218 -11.84 -10.46 3.31
C GLY A 218 -11.84 -9.46 2.15
N ARG A 219 -12.89 -8.65 2.00
CA ARG A 219 -12.97 -7.59 1.00
C ARG A 219 -12.42 -6.27 1.55
N TRP A 220 -11.98 -5.39 0.66
CA TRP A 220 -11.53 -4.05 1.02
C TRP A 220 -12.70 -3.06 0.98
N ARG A 221 -12.86 -2.31 2.06
CA ARG A 221 -13.75 -1.14 2.14
C ARG A 221 -12.90 0.12 2.21
N THR A 222 -13.19 1.10 1.38
CA THR A 222 -12.54 2.40 1.44
C THR A 222 -13.00 3.16 2.69
N VAL A 223 -12.06 3.59 3.52
CA VAL A 223 -12.28 4.46 4.69
C VAL A 223 -11.96 5.90 4.35
N VAL A 224 -10.83 6.12 3.66
CA VAL A 224 -10.41 7.44 3.16
C VAL A 224 -9.90 7.27 1.74
N ASP A 225 -10.28 8.16 0.88
CA ASP A 225 -9.67 8.39 -0.42
C ASP A 225 -9.52 9.90 -0.63
N ARG A 226 -8.26 10.38 -0.55
CA ARG A 226 -7.93 11.79 -0.56
C ARG A 226 -6.81 12.05 -1.55
N ALA A 227 -6.88 13.15 -2.26
CA ALA A 227 -5.81 13.63 -3.12
C ALA A 227 -5.50 15.10 -2.83
N GLU A 228 -4.21 15.44 -2.78
CA GLU A 228 -3.73 16.82 -2.70
C GLU A 228 -2.85 17.17 -3.88
N LEU A 229 -3.10 18.33 -4.46
CA LEU A 229 -2.32 18.86 -5.56
C LEU A 229 -1.06 19.50 -5.00
N THR A 230 0.08 18.86 -5.18
CA THR A 230 1.39 19.34 -4.69
C THR A 230 2.30 19.83 -5.80
N ARG A 231 2.02 19.43 -7.06
CA ARG A 231 2.81 19.76 -8.25
C ARG A 231 4.30 19.49 -8.05
N LEU A 232 4.62 18.30 -7.53
CA LEU A 232 6.02 17.89 -7.31
C LEU A 232 6.86 18.02 -8.59
N GLY A 233 6.25 17.76 -9.75
CA GLY A 233 6.90 17.84 -11.05
C GLY A 233 6.89 19.21 -11.70
N GLU A 234 6.56 20.30 -10.98
CA GLU A 234 6.59 21.65 -11.52
C GLU A 234 8.00 22.03 -12.00
N GLY A 235 8.14 22.37 -13.29
CA GLY A 235 9.44 22.68 -13.92
C GLY A 235 10.39 21.50 -14.09
N LEU A 236 10.00 20.28 -13.73
CA LEU A 236 10.85 19.10 -13.75
C LEU A 236 11.29 18.68 -15.17
N GLU A 237 10.44 18.93 -16.17
CA GLU A 237 10.77 18.67 -17.59
C GLU A 237 12.00 19.46 -18.04
N GLN A 238 12.09 20.73 -17.60
CA GLN A 238 13.15 21.66 -18.03
C GLN A 238 14.43 21.51 -17.19
N HIS A 239 14.27 21.33 -15.88
CA HIS A 239 15.40 21.45 -14.95
C HIS A 239 15.90 20.12 -14.41
N ARG A 240 15.12 19.04 -14.56
CA ARG A 240 15.41 17.72 -13.99
C ARG A 240 15.60 17.70 -12.47
N VAL A 241 15.19 18.78 -11.79
CA VAL A 241 15.33 18.99 -10.35
C VAL A 241 13.98 19.34 -9.78
N ILE A 242 13.62 18.69 -8.67
CA ILE A 242 12.47 19.09 -7.86
C ILE A 242 12.86 20.32 -7.06
N VAL A 243 12.10 21.40 -7.21
CA VAL A 243 12.36 22.67 -6.53
C VAL A 243 11.88 22.63 -5.08
N ASP A 244 12.54 23.40 -4.19
CA ASP A 244 12.25 23.40 -2.75
C ASP A 244 10.78 23.70 -2.43
N ALA A 245 10.15 24.63 -3.13
CA ALA A 245 8.74 24.95 -2.93
C ALA A 245 7.80 23.76 -3.21
N ALA A 246 8.12 22.95 -4.23
CA ALA A 246 7.35 21.72 -4.55
C ALA A 246 7.62 20.62 -3.52
N LEU A 247 8.87 20.49 -3.06
CA LEU A 247 9.25 19.58 -1.99
C LEU A 247 8.50 19.92 -0.69
N GLU A 248 8.48 21.19 -0.28
CA GLU A 248 7.80 21.64 0.94
C GLU A 248 6.29 21.35 0.92
N ARG A 249 5.60 21.67 -0.20
CA ARG A 249 4.19 21.34 -0.37
C ARG A 249 3.93 19.84 -0.28
N THR A 250 4.80 19.06 -0.91
CA THR A 250 4.66 17.59 -0.97
C THR A 250 4.92 16.96 0.40
N ALA A 251 5.97 17.37 1.09
CA ALA A 251 6.28 16.88 2.44
C ALA A 251 5.18 17.24 3.45
N ALA A 252 4.60 18.45 3.36
CA ALA A 252 3.48 18.86 4.20
C ALA A 252 2.22 18.00 3.94
N ALA A 253 1.91 17.71 2.68
CA ALA A 253 0.79 16.85 2.32
C ALA A 253 1.00 15.42 2.84
N ILE A 254 2.19 14.84 2.66
CA ILE A 254 2.52 13.50 3.16
C ILE A 254 2.42 13.45 4.69
N ALA A 255 2.94 14.45 5.41
CA ALA A 255 2.85 14.54 6.86
C ALA A 255 1.37 14.54 7.33
N SER A 256 0.55 15.41 6.74
CA SER A 256 -0.89 15.49 7.04
C SER A 256 -1.62 14.15 6.78
N MET A 257 -1.26 13.47 5.68
CA MET A 257 -1.85 12.18 5.33
C MET A 257 -1.39 11.06 6.28
N ALA A 258 -0.13 11.08 6.69
CA ALA A 258 0.42 10.15 7.66
C ALA A 258 -0.23 10.32 9.04
N ASP A 259 -0.43 11.55 9.49
CA ASP A 259 -1.09 11.84 10.76
C ASP A 259 -2.56 11.40 10.73
N GLN A 260 -3.27 11.64 9.62
CA GLN A 260 -4.63 11.14 9.43
C GLN A 260 -4.69 9.61 9.49
N ALA A 261 -3.75 8.92 8.84
CA ALA A 261 -3.68 7.47 8.86
C ALA A 261 -3.41 6.93 10.28
N LYS A 262 -2.46 7.54 11.00
CA LYS A 262 -2.16 7.20 12.41
C LYS A 262 -3.37 7.43 13.31
N GLY A 263 -4.07 8.57 13.16
CA GLY A 263 -5.26 8.91 13.92
C GLY A 263 -6.43 7.92 13.69
N LEU A 264 -6.49 7.26 12.54
CA LEU A 264 -7.47 6.23 12.22
C LEU A 264 -7.00 4.81 12.60
N GLY A 265 -5.87 4.68 13.27
CA GLY A 265 -5.38 3.41 13.80
C GLY A 265 -4.92 2.42 12.70
N VAL A 266 -4.37 2.91 11.57
CA VAL A 266 -3.85 2.01 10.54
C VAL A 266 -2.67 1.17 11.08
N LEU A 267 -2.61 -0.08 10.67
CA LEU A 267 -1.54 -1.01 11.08
C LEU A 267 -0.23 -0.79 10.32
N ALA A 268 -0.32 -0.30 9.07
CA ALA A 268 0.86 0.04 8.28
C ALA A 268 0.53 1.06 7.19
N ILE A 269 1.56 1.85 6.80
CA ILE A 269 1.50 2.80 5.69
C ILE A 269 2.56 2.39 4.67
N ALA A 270 2.16 2.12 3.43
CA ALA A 270 3.07 1.98 2.30
C ALA A 270 3.10 3.30 1.52
N ALA A 271 4.29 3.92 1.41
CA ALA A 271 4.46 5.12 0.62
C ALA A 271 5.26 4.81 -0.64
N VAL A 272 4.71 5.10 -1.81
CA VAL A 272 5.32 4.82 -3.11
C VAL A 272 5.48 6.08 -3.93
N GLY A 273 6.66 6.24 -4.55
CA GLY A 273 6.97 7.33 -5.46
C GLY A 273 6.97 6.88 -6.91
N THR A 274 6.46 7.73 -7.80
CA THR A 274 6.29 7.41 -9.22
C THR A 274 7.12 8.29 -10.14
N ALA A 275 6.64 8.60 -11.34
CA ALA A 275 7.40 9.24 -12.41
C ALA A 275 8.18 10.50 -11.98
N GLY A 276 7.59 11.38 -11.17
CA GLY A 276 8.27 12.61 -10.73
C GLY A 276 9.57 12.34 -9.98
N LEU A 277 9.55 11.38 -9.04
CA LEU A 277 10.75 10.98 -8.30
C LEU A 277 11.71 10.13 -9.14
N ARG A 278 11.20 9.33 -10.11
CA ARG A 278 12.08 8.54 -10.98
C ARG A 278 13.01 9.39 -11.83
N ILE A 279 12.50 10.50 -12.37
CA ILE A 279 13.25 11.35 -13.33
C ILE A 279 14.04 12.48 -12.67
N ALA A 280 13.77 12.80 -11.41
CA ALA A 280 14.47 13.86 -10.68
C ALA A 280 15.92 13.48 -10.39
N SER A 281 16.88 14.35 -10.75
CA SER A 281 18.30 14.14 -10.45
C SER A 281 18.59 14.26 -8.94
N ASN A 282 17.85 15.09 -8.20
CA ASN A 282 17.97 15.27 -6.76
C ASN A 282 17.01 14.39 -5.94
N ARG A 283 16.50 13.28 -6.52
CA ARG A 283 15.49 12.42 -5.87
C ARG A 283 15.90 11.93 -4.48
N ASN A 284 17.18 11.56 -4.29
CA ASN A 284 17.65 11.01 -3.01
C ASN A 284 17.61 12.06 -1.89
N GLU A 285 17.94 13.31 -2.20
CA GLU A 285 17.88 14.45 -1.29
C GLU A 285 16.41 14.75 -0.94
N VAL A 286 15.52 14.73 -1.94
CA VAL A 286 14.08 14.92 -1.77
C VAL A 286 13.48 13.83 -0.87
N ILE A 287 13.80 12.56 -1.13
CA ILE A 287 13.34 11.43 -0.31
C ILE A 287 13.85 11.57 1.12
N ALA A 288 15.14 11.85 1.31
CA ALA A 288 15.72 12.04 2.64
C ALA A 288 15.06 13.18 3.41
N ALA A 289 14.75 14.29 2.75
CA ALA A 289 14.06 15.44 3.36
C ALA A 289 12.61 15.08 3.77
N ILE A 290 11.88 14.33 2.92
CA ILE A 290 10.53 13.83 3.25
C ILE A 290 10.61 12.86 4.43
N GLU A 291 11.54 11.91 4.42
CA GLU A 291 11.72 10.94 5.50
C GLU A 291 12.08 11.62 6.83
N ALA A 292 12.97 12.59 6.81
CA ALA A 292 13.35 13.35 8.01
C ALA A 292 12.15 14.05 8.66
N ARG A 293 11.19 14.52 7.84
CA ARG A 293 10.02 15.26 8.30
C ARG A 293 8.86 14.38 8.71
N THR A 294 8.67 13.24 8.03
CA THR A 294 7.46 12.41 8.16
C THR A 294 7.71 11.06 8.84
N GLY A 295 8.97 10.62 8.89
CA GLY A 295 9.36 9.28 9.32
C GLY A 295 8.99 8.19 8.30
N LEU A 296 8.44 8.54 7.13
CA LEU A 296 8.01 7.59 6.10
C LEU A 296 9.09 7.44 5.03
N HIS A 297 9.50 6.21 4.76
CA HIS A 297 10.30 5.90 3.59
C HIS A 297 9.44 5.90 2.31
N ILE A 298 9.92 6.61 1.28
CA ILE A 298 9.28 6.63 -0.04
C ILE A 298 9.98 5.62 -0.95
N GLU A 299 9.33 4.51 -1.23
CA GLU A 299 9.82 3.53 -2.20
C GLU A 299 9.54 4.03 -3.63
N VAL A 300 10.60 4.29 -4.40
CA VAL A 300 10.42 4.67 -5.82
C VAL A 300 10.27 3.42 -6.66
N ILE A 301 9.04 3.17 -7.13
CA ILE A 301 8.73 1.99 -7.93
C ILE A 301 9.04 2.21 -9.42
N PRO A 302 9.54 1.18 -10.15
CA PRO A 302 9.69 1.22 -11.59
C PRO A 302 8.35 1.46 -12.30
N GLY A 303 8.38 2.03 -13.51
CA GLY A 303 7.16 2.26 -14.31
C GLY A 303 6.43 0.98 -14.66
N GLU A 304 7.17 -0.09 -14.88
CA GLU A 304 6.63 -1.43 -15.12
C GLU A 304 5.86 -1.98 -13.91
N GLU A 305 6.37 -1.74 -12.72
CA GLU A 305 5.71 -2.16 -11.48
C GLU A 305 4.45 -1.32 -11.19
N GLU A 306 4.52 -0.02 -11.46
CA GLU A 306 3.36 0.87 -11.43
C GLU A 306 2.23 0.34 -12.35
N GLY A 307 2.59 -0.05 -13.59
CA GLY A 307 1.65 -0.63 -14.55
C GLY A 307 1.07 -1.98 -14.09
N ARG A 308 1.89 -2.85 -13.50
CA ARG A 308 1.45 -4.15 -12.99
C ARG A 308 0.42 -3.99 -11.84
N LEU A 309 0.72 -3.11 -10.91
CA LEU A 309 -0.17 -2.83 -9.78
C LEU A 309 -1.48 -2.19 -10.23
N ALA A 310 -1.42 -1.32 -11.23
CA ALA A 310 -2.60 -0.74 -11.87
C ALA A 310 -3.48 -1.82 -12.53
N TYR A 311 -2.88 -2.79 -13.22
CA TYR A 311 -3.59 -3.91 -13.84
C TYR A 311 -4.33 -4.77 -12.81
N VAL A 312 -3.67 -5.14 -11.71
CA VAL A 312 -4.29 -5.91 -10.62
C VAL A 312 -5.48 -5.15 -10.03
N ALA A 313 -5.34 -3.85 -9.80
CA ALA A 313 -6.42 -3.00 -9.29
C ALA A 313 -7.61 -2.90 -10.25
N ALA A 314 -7.34 -2.66 -11.54
CA ALA A 314 -8.37 -2.53 -12.56
C ALA A 314 -9.17 -3.81 -12.73
N ARG A 315 -8.48 -4.94 -12.93
CA ARG A 315 -9.10 -6.23 -13.14
C ARG A 315 -10.04 -6.63 -12.00
N SER A 316 -9.57 -6.47 -10.74
CA SER A 316 -10.40 -6.77 -9.56
C SER A 316 -11.61 -5.84 -9.42
N GLY A 317 -11.52 -4.64 -9.99
CA GLY A 317 -12.51 -3.57 -9.82
C GLY A 317 -13.63 -3.53 -10.85
N VAL A 318 -13.39 -3.94 -12.11
CA VAL A 318 -14.38 -3.80 -13.20
C VAL A 318 -15.02 -5.13 -13.64
N GLY A 319 -14.66 -6.26 -13.01
CA GLY A 319 -15.32 -7.55 -13.27
C GLY A 319 -15.05 -8.15 -14.66
N ILE A 320 -13.96 -7.77 -15.34
CA ILE A 320 -13.58 -8.35 -16.62
C ILE A 320 -13.02 -9.76 -16.38
N THR A 321 -13.69 -10.78 -16.94
CA THR A 321 -13.42 -12.18 -16.62
C THR A 321 -12.67 -12.96 -17.70
N GLY A 322 -12.41 -12.41 -18.89
CA GLY A 322 -11.71 -13.12 -19.94
C GLY A 322 -11.30 -12.28 -21.14
N GLY A 323 -10.46 -12.87 -22.00
CA GLY A 323 -9.94 -12.24 -23.22
C GLY A 323 -8.74 -11.32 -23.01
N SER A 324 -8.25 -10.71 -24.10
CA SER A 324 -7.15 -9.76 -24.03
C SER A 324 -7.59 -8.44 -23.40
N LEU A 325 -6.84 -7.98 -22.42
CA LEU A 325 -7.09 -6.76 -21.66
C LEU A 325 -5.89 -5.82 -21.77
N VAL A 326 -6.16 -4.57 -22.09
CA VAL A 326 -5.18 -3.48 -21.92
C VAL A 326 -5.66 -2.54 -20.82
N VAL A 327 -4.82 -2.31 -19.84
CA VAL A 327 -5.02 -1.31 -18.78
C VAL A 327 -4.02 -0.19 -19.00
N PHE A 328 -4.48 1.06 -19.01
CA PHE A 328 -3.61 2.21 -19.00
C PHE A 328 -3.96 3.16 -17.86
N ASP A 329 -2.94 3.74 -17.23
CA ASP A 329 -3.07 4.78 -16.20
C ASP A 329 -2.36 6.04 -16.67
N THR A 330 -3.10 7.10 -16.90
CA THR A 330 -2.58 8.39 -17.34
C THR A 330 -2.41 9.31 -16.14
N GLY A 331 -1.13 9.51 -15.77
CA GLY A 331 -0.71 10.41 -14.71
C GLY A 331 -0.34 11.81 -15.20
N GLY A 332 0.30 12.59 -14.32
CA GLY A 332 0.84 13.93 -14.67
C GLY A 332 2.09 13.86 -15.53
N GLY A 333 3.02 12.93 -15.24
CA GLY A 333 4.32 12.83 -15.91
C GLY A 333 4.45 11.67 -16.89
N SER A 334 3.63 10.63 -16.76
CA SER A 334 3.75 9.40 -17.57
C SER A 334 2.42 8.69 -17.74
N THR A 335 2.36 7.76 -18.70
CA THR A 335 1.26 6.81 -18.87
C THR A 335 1.83 5.40 -18.82
N GLN A 336 1.26 4.57 -17.95
CA GLN A 336 1.62 3.16 -17.81
C GLN A 336 0.67 2.32 -18.65
N PHE A 337 1.21 1.30 -19.31
CA PHE A 337 0.47 0.32 -20.07
C PHE A 337 0.75 -1.09 -19.55
N THR A 338 -0.31 -1.86 -19.39
CA THR A 338 -0.23 -3.28 -19.08
C THR A 338 -1.12 -4.04 -20.03
N PHE A 339 -0.53 -4.93 -20.81
CA PHE A 339 -1.19 -5.86 -21.71
C PHE A 339 -1.24 -7.23 -21.05
N GLY A 340 -2.36 -7.90 -21.15
CA GLY A 340 -2.50 -9.23 -20.56
C GLY A 340 -3.73 -9.97 -21.08
N HIS A 341 -3.78 -11.24 -20.72
CA HIS A 341 -4.89 -12.16 -20.98
C HIS A 341 -5.33 -12.75 -19.64
N ASP A 342 -6.59 -12.78 -19.39
CA ASP A 342 -7.16 -13.35 -18.16
C ASP A 342 -6.46 -12.83 -16.88
N SER A 343 -5.71 -13.69 -16.17
CA SER A 343 -4.91 -13.32 -14.99
C SER A 343 -3.44 -13.06 -15.30
N SER A 344 -3.01 -13.28 -16.55
CA SER A 344 -1.62 -13.17 -16.94
C SER A 344 -1.30 -11.80 -17.50
N VAL A 345 -0.17 -11.24 -17.09
CA VAL A 345 0.41 -10.04 -17.67
C VAL A 345 1.43 -10.45 -18.73
N ASP A 346 1.21 -10.06 -19.98
CA ASP A 346 2.08 -10.41 -21.11
C ASP A 346 3.19 -9.38 -21.26
N GLU A 347 2.86 -8.09 -21.21
CA GLU A 347 3.80 -6.99 -21.32
C GLU A 347 3.35 -5.79 -20.48
N ARG A 348 4.30 -5.09 -19.94
CA ARG A 348 4.08 -3.83 -19.20
C ARG A 348 5.22 -2.85 -19.46
N PHE A 349 4.87 -1.57 -19.55
CA PHE A 349 5.84 -0.49 -19.73
C PHE A 349 5.25 0.85 -19.36
N SER A 350 6.13 1.81 -19.15
CA SER A 350 5.80 3.22 -18.95
C SER A 350 6.30 4.03 -20.13
N VAL A 351 5.55 5.03 -20.52
CA VAL A 351 5.97 6.06 -21.50
C VAL A 351 5.86 7.44 -20.84
N ASP A 352 6.78 8.33 -21.21
CA ASP A 352 6.84 9.69 -20.66
C ASP A 352 5.79 10.62 -21.29
N VAL A 353 4.55 10.17 -21.35
CA VAL A 353 3.37 10.89 -21.84
C VAL A 353 2.43 11.14 -20.67
N GLY A 354 2.35 12.38 -20.18
CA GLY A 354 1.56 12.75 -19.02
C GLY A 354 0.91 14.12 -19.14
N ALA A 355 -0.23 14.30 -18.44
CA ALA A 355 -1.09 15.48 -18.59
C ALA A 355 -0.38 16.79 -18.19
N VAL A 356 0.46 16.81 -17.15
CA VAL A 356 1.23 18.00 -16.76
C VAL A 356 2.27 18.32 -17.81
N ARG A 357 3.05 17.33 -18.24
CA ARG A 357 4.12 17.47 -19.23
C ARG A 357 3.62 18.11 -20.53
N TYR A 358 2.53 17.61 -21.09
CA TYR A 358 1.97 18.16 -22.33
C TYR A 358 1.26 19.50 -22.12
N THR A 359 0.66 19.73 -20.96
CA THR A 359 0.14 21.06 -20.61
C THR A 359 1.23 22.12 -20.61
N GLU A 360 2.35 21.85 -19.96
CA GLU A 360 3.48 22.78 -19.90
C GLU A 360 4.11 23.00 -21.29
N ARG A 361 4.32 21.91 -22.06
CA ARG A 361 4.95 21.96 -23.37
C ARG A 361 4.16 22.75 -24.40
N TYR A 362 2.83 22.61 -24.42
CA TYR A 362 1.94 23.21 -25.44
C TYR A 362 1.03 24.30 -24.89
N LYS A 363 1.20 24.71 -23.62
CA LYS A 363 0.38 25.73 -22.94
C LYS A 363 -1.12 25.42 -22.99
N LEU A 364 -1.47 24.15 -22.72
CA LEU A 364 -2.85 23.67 -22.81
C LEU A 364 -3.74 24.06 -21.62
N ASP A 365 -3.21 24.80 -20.65
CA ASP A 365 -3.95 25.42 -19.55
C ASP A 365 -4.80 26.61 -20.00
N GLY A 366 -4.42 27.27 -21.10
CA GLY A 366 -5.21 28.32 -21.76
C GLY A 366 -6.30 27.79 -22.71
N ALA A 367 -7.05 28.72 -23.31
CA ALA A 367 -7.83 28.44 -24.52
C ALA A 367 -6.86 28.30 -25.69
N VAL A 368 -6.99 27.25 -26.48
CA VAL A 368 -6.08 26.95 -27.58
C VAL A 368 -6.75 26.84 -28.93
N SER A 369 -6.03 27.24 -29.97
CA SER A 369 -6.51 27.14 -31.35
C SER A 369 -6.55 25.67 -31.81
N PRO A 370 -7.34 25.33 -32.85
CA PRO A 370 -7.31 24.00 -33.45
C PRO A 370 -5.91 23.58 -33.92
N ALA A 371 -5.09 24.53 -34.38
CA ALA A 371 -3.73 24.24 -34.84
C ALA A 371 -2.83 23.76 -33.68
N VAL A 372 -2.83 24.45 -32.53
CA VAL A 372 -2.06 24.06 -31.34
C VAL A 372 -2.57 22.72 -30.80
N LEU A 373 -3.87 22.50 -30.79
CA LEU A 373 -4.44 21.20 -30.38
C LEU A 373 -3.95 20.08 -31.29
N HIS A 374 -4.00 20.29 -32.60
CA HIS A 374 -3.53 19.32 -33.60
C HIS A 374 -2.04 18.98 -33.41
N GLU A 375 -1.20 19.99 -33.21
CA GLU A 375 0.22 19.82 -32.94
C GLU A 375 0.45 19.01 -31.65
N ALA A 376 -0.25 19.33 -30.57
CA ALA A 376 -0.13 18.60 -29.31
C ALA A 376 -0.58 17.13 -29.47
N MET A 377 -1.69 16.88 -30.17
CA MET A 377 -2.19 15.52 -30.41
C MET A 377 -1.23 14.73 -31.34
N ALA A 378 -0.64 15.35 -32.35
CA ALA A 378 0.36 14.72 -33.19
C ALA A 378 1.60 14.31 -32.39
N ALA A 379 2.07 15.17 -31.50
CA ALA A 379 3.19 14.85 -30.59
C ALA A 379 2.85 13.72 -29.62
N ILE A 380 1.66 13.76 -28.98
CA ILE A 380 1.17 12.67 -28.13
C ILE A 380 1.15 11.35 -28.93
N SER A 381 0.63 11.39 -30.15
CA SER A 381 0.55 10.21 -31.02
C SER A 381 1.95 9.66 -31.38
N ALA A 382 2.90 10.53 -31.67
CA ALA A 382 4.30 10.12 -31.93
C ALA A 382 4.94 9.47 -30.71
N ASP A 383 4.78 10.08 -29.52
CA ASP A 383 5.38 9.59 -28.27
C ASP A 383 4.68 8.30 -27.76
N LEU A 384 3.45 8.01 -28.24
CA LEU A 384 2.72 6.76 -28.02
C LEU A 384 2.96 5.69 -29.13
N SER A 385 4.01 5.82 -29.95
CA SER A 385 4.30 4.87 -31.04
C SER A 385 4.44 3.42 -30.58
N ARG A 386 4.88 3.19 -29.34
CA ARG A 386 5.05 1.84 -28.77
C ARG A 386 3.75 1.02 -28.71
N ILE A 387 2.58 1.65 -28.70
CA ILE A 387 1.30 0.95 -28.73
C ILE A 387 0.68 0.82 -30.11
N GLU A 388 1.33 1.36 -31.14
CA GLU A 388 0.84 1.33 -32.52
C GLU A 388 0.96 -0.07 -33.15
N GLY A 389 0.00 -0.42 -34.01
CA GLY A 389 0.00 -1.70 -34.75
C GLY A 389 -0.23 -2.95 -33.88
N ARG A 390 -0.55 -2.79 -32.63
CA ARG A 390 -0.88 -3.92 -31.75
C ARG A 390 -2.28 -4.48 -32.03
N PRO A 391 -2.52 -5.77 -31.76
CA PRO A 391 -3.86 -6.35 -31.86
C PRO A 391 -4.87 -5.56 -31.03
N VAL A 392 -6.06 -5.38 -31.57
CA VAL A 392 -7.16 -4.70 -30.87
C VAL A 392 -7.54 -5.56 -29.64
N PRO A 393 -7.45 -5.02 -28.42
CA PRO A 393 -7.79 -5.80 -27.22
C PRO A 393 -9.28 -6.06 -27.11
N ALA A 394 -9.68 -7.18 -26.49
CA ALA A 394 -11.08 -7.45 -26.19
C ALA A 394 -11.65 -6.33 -25.27
N ALA A 395 -10.90 -5.93 -24.28
CA ALA A 395 -11.28 -4.84 -23.37
C ALA A 395 -10.14 -3.81 -23.22
N LEU A 396 -10.53 -2.52 -23.06
CA LEU A 396 -9.64 -1.41 -22.72
C LEU A 396 -10.12 -0.78 -21.42
N VAL A 397 -9.26 -0.70 -20.42
CA VAL A 397 -9.55 -0.03 -19.15
C VAL A 397 -8.68 1.20 -19.00
N GLY A 398 -9.31 2.32 -18.77
CA GLY A 398 -8.65 3.59 -18.49
C GLY A 398 -8.71 3.95 -17.00
N MET A 399 -7.60 4.46 -16.49
CA MET A 399 -7.43 4.88 -15.11
C MET A 399 -6.80 6.26 -15.02
N GLY A 400 -6.70 6.77 -13.81
CA GLY A 400 -6.06 8.04 -13.53
C GLY A 400 -7.00 9.24 -13.57
N GLY A 401 -6.47 10.37 -13.10
CA GLY A 401 -7.28 11.57 -12.86
C GLY A 401 -7.90 12.19 -14.12
N ALA A 402 -7.32 12.00 -15.31
CA ALA A 402 -7.92 12.46 -16.56
C ALA A 402 -9.19 11.66 -16.87
N VAL A 403 -9.10 10.34 -16.86
CA VAL A 403 -10.21 9.43 -17.18
C VAL A 403 -11.37 9.61 -16.20
N THR A 404 -11.09 9.66 -14.90
CA THR A 404 -12.14 9.80 -13.88
C THR A 404 -12.83 11.16 -13.92
N ASN A 405 -12.10 12.25 -14.25
CA ASN A 405 -12.72 13.57 -14.41
C ASN A 405 -13.55 13.69 -15.69
N ILE A 406 -13.09 13.12 -16.82
CA ILE A 406 -13.92 13.03 -18.04
C ILE A 406 -15.23 12.31 -17.72
N THR A 407 -15.18 11.25 -16.94
CA THR A 407 -16.36 10.49 -16.52
C THR A 407 -17.27 11.30 -15.60
N ALA A 408 -16.71 12.00 -14.62
CA ALA A 408 -17.50 12.85 -13.74
C ALA A 408 -18.20 13.99 -14.49
N VAL A 409 -17.54 14.58 -15.49
CA VAL A 409 -18.14 15.58 -16.38
C VAL A 409 -19.25 14.97 -17.24
N LYS A 410 -19.07 13.77 -17.80
CA LYS A 410 -20.10 13.03 -18.53
C LYS A 410 -21.39 12.87 -17.70
N HIS A 411 -21.23 12.52 -16.42
CA HIS A 411 -22.37 12.33 -15.51
C HIS A 411 -22.85 13.61 -14.81
N GLY A 412 -22.19 14.75 -15.01
CA GLY A 412 -22.54 16.01 -14.33
C GLY A 412 -22.48 15.94 -12.81
N LEU A 413 -21.47 15.24 -12.25
CA LEU A 413 -21.36 15.01 -10.81
C LEU A 413 -20.91 16.28 -10.08
N ALA A 414 -21.83 16.98 -9.43
CA ALA A 414 -21.48 18.14 -8.60
C ALA A 414 -20.53 17.77 -7.46
N ASN A 415 -20.71 16.59 -6.88
CA ASN A 415 -19.79 15.96 -5.95
C ASN A 415 -19.27 14.66 -6.58
N TYR A 416 -17.95 14.45 -6.50
CA TYR A 416 -17.33 13.25 -7.02
C TYR A 416 -17.85 12.00 -6.31
N ASP A 417 -18.35 11.04 -7.08
CA ASP A 417 -18.85 9.76 -6.56
C ASP A 417 -18.11 8.61 -7.27
N PRO A 418 -17.18 7.92 -6.56
CA PRO A 418 -16.42 6.82 -7.13
C PRO A 418 -17.30 5.63 -7.54
N THR A 419 -18.49 5.46 -6.96
CA THR A 419 -19.39 4.35 -7.30
C THR A 419 -20.07 4.56 -8.66
N VAL A 420 -20.31 5.80 -9.04
CA VAL A 420 -20.82 6.16 -10.37
C VAL A 420 -19.73 6.10 -11.42
N VAL A 421 -18.52 6.51 -11.06
CA VAL A 421 -17.36 6.55 -11.97
C VAL A 421 -16.86 5.14 -12.30
N GLN A 422 -16.76 4.27 -11.29
CA GLN A 422 -16.25 2.90 -11.43
C GLN A 422 -17.13 2.08 -12.38
N GLY A 423 -16.53 1.50 -13.42
CA GLY A 423 -17.22 0.66 -14.40
C GLY A 423 -17.97 1.45 -15.49
N THR A 424 -17.98 2.79 -15.45
CA THR A 424 -18.57 3.60 -16.54
C THR A 424 -17.86 3.32 -17.85
N VAL A 425 -18.64 3.23 -18.92
CA VAL A 425 -18.12 3.13 -20.29
C VAL A 425 -18.08 4.53 -20.92
N LEU A 426 -16.89 4.93 -21.34
CA LEU A 426 -16.66 6.14 -22.14
C LEU A 426 -16.49 5.75 -23.62
N ASP A 427 -17.21 6.41 -24.50
CA ASP A 427 -17.03 6.33 -25.94
C ASP A 427 -16.15 7.47 -26.46
N ARG A 428 -15.61 7.28 -27.66
CA ARG A 428 -14.71 8.24 -28.32
C ARG A 428 -15.41 9.58 -28.55
N ALA A 429 -16.69 9.55 -28.95
CA ALA A 429 -17.45 10.74 -29.22
C ALA A 429 -17.60 11.66 -28.01
N GLU A 430 -17.80 11.07 -26.83
CA GLU A 430 -17.85 11.84 -25.58
C GLU A 430 -16.51 12.45 -25.24
N VAL A 431 -15.39 11.72 -25.44
CA VAL A 431 -14.06 12.27 -25.22
C VAL A 431 -13.78 13.43 -26.17
N ASP A 432 -14.13 13.30 -27.46
CA ASP A 432 -13.98 14.35 -28.47
C ASP A 432 -14.83 15.59 -28.12
N ARG A 433 -16.09 15.40 -27.71
CA ARG A 433 -16.96 16.49 -27.21
C ARG A 433 -16.33 17.24 -26.05
N GLN A 434 -15.69 16.53 -25.11
CA GLN A 434 -15.05 17.17 -23.96
C GLN A 434 -13.73 17.86 -24.34
N ILE A 435 -12.96 17.32 -25.29
CA ILE A 435 -11.79 18.02 -25.84
C ILE A 435 -12.19 19.37 -26.41
N ASP A 436 -13.28 19.43 -27.20
CA ASP A 436 -13.79 20.68 -27.73
C ASP A 436 -14.29 21.64 -26.66
N LEU A 437 -14.94 21.11 -25.61
CA LEU A 437 -15.37 21.87 -24.45
C LEU A 437 -14.18 22.51 -23.72
N TYR A 438 -13.08 21.75 -23.53
CA TYR A 438 -11.92 22.22 -22.80
C TYR A 438 -11.03 23.16 -23.61
N ARG A 439 -10.78 22.87 -24.91
CA ARG A 439 -9.91 23.71 -25.75
C ARG A 439 -10.41 25.13 -25.93
N SER A 440 -11.73 25.32 -25.94
CA SER A 440 -12.38 26.64 -26.11
C SER A 440 -12.32 27.51 -24.84
N ARG A 441 -11.79 26.98 -23.70
CA ARG A 441 -11.77 27.60 -22.37
C ARG A 441 -10.39 27.57 -21.77
N GLY A 442 -10.01 28.63 -21.07
CA GLY A 442 -8.84 28.61 -20.16
C GLY A 442 -9.20 27.91 -18.85
N ALA A 443 -8.17 27.61 -18.03
CA ALA A 443 -8.30 26.90 -16.76
C ALA A 443 -9.37 27.49 -15.82
N ASP A 444 -9.46 28.80 -15.72
CA ASP A 444 -10.44 29.47 -14.86
C ASP A 444 -11.88 29.19 -15.30
N ALA A 445 -12.15 29.26 -16.59
CA ALA A 445 -13.45 28.92 -17.14
C ALA A 445 -13.74 27.41 -17.06
N ARG A 446 -12.72 26.56 -17.15
CA ARG A 446 -12.88 25.10 -16.97
C ARG A 446 -13.27 24.76 -15.53
N ARG A 447 -12.83 25.52 -14.53
CA ARG A 447 -13.20 25.31 -13.11
C ARG A 447 -14.69 25.40 -12.84
N THR A 448 -15.47 26.04 -13.73
CA THR A 448 -16.93 26.13 -13.62
C THR A 448 -17.69 24.96 -14.26
N ILE A 449 -16.98 24.02 -14.90
CA ILE A 449 -17.60 22.85 -15.54
C ILE A 449 -18.04 21.87 -14.45
N ILE A 450 -19.33 21.57 -14.40
CA ILE A 450 -19.88 20.59 -13.44
C ILE A 450 -19.24 19.21 -13.69
N GLY A 451 -18.78 18.59 -12.63
CA GLY A 451 -18.09 17.30 -12.67
C GLY A 451 -16.57 17.41 -12.80
N LEU A 452 -16.05 18.55 -13.26
CA LEU A 452 -14.61 18.74 -13.31
C LEU A 452 -14.08 19.24 -11.97
N GLN A 453 -13.19 18.49 -11.37
CA GLN A 453 -12.52 18.93 -10.16
C GLN A 453 -11.68 20.18 -10.47
N SER A 454 -11.89 21.28 -9.75
CA SER A 454 -11.22 22.57 -9.98
C SER A 454 -9.70 22.45 -10.08
N LYS A 455 -9.10 21.54 -9.30
CA LYS A 455 -7.66 21.24 -9.30
C LYS A 455 -7.15 20.59 -10.59
N ARG A 456 -8.05 20.08 -11.45
CA ARG A 456 -7.71 19.43 -12.71
C ARG A 456 -7.88 20.32 -13.95
N ALA A 457 -8.50 21.49 -13.78
CA ALA A 457 -8.84 22.40 -14.88
C ALA A 457 -7.65 22.78 -15.78
N GLU A 458 -6.46 22.87 -15.22
CA GLU A 458 -5.23 23.20 -15.96
C GLU A 458 -4.78 22.08 -16.88
N VAL A 459 -4.87 20.83 -16.43
CA VAL A 459 -4.27 19.67 -17.12
C VAL A 459 -5.27 18.79 -17.85
N ILE A 460 -6.57 19.06 -17.71
CA ILE A 460 -7.62 18.16 -18.23
C ILE A 460 -7.62 18.06 -19.75
N LEU A 461 -7.32 19.14 -20.48
CA LEU A 461 -7.25 19.11 -21.94
C LEU A 461 -6.16 18.17 -22.44
N ALA A 462 -4.95 18.28 -21.90
CA ALA A 462 -3.86 17.35 -22.22
C ALA A 462 -4.23 15.90 -21.87
N GLY A 463 -4.83 15.69 -20.69
CA GLY A 463 -5.30 14.38 -20.26
C GLY A 463 -6.33 13.77 -21.22
N ALA A 464 -7.31 14.56 -21.67
CA ALA A 464 -8.34 14.12 -22.62
C ALA A 464 -7.72 13.77 -23.99
N CYS A 465 -6.76 14.57 -24.47
CA CYS A 465 -6.02 14.29 -25.71
C CYS A 465 -5.26 12.96 -25.61
N ILE A 466 -4.60 12.69 -24.49
CA ILE A 466 -3.90 11.42 -24.26
C ILE A 466 -4.88 10.25 -24.29
N VAL A 467 -5.99 10.33 -23.55
CA VAL A 467 -7.05 9.29 -23.54
C VAL A 467 -7.58 9.02 -24.94
N ARG A 468 -7.90 10.07 -25.69
CA ARG A 468 -8.40 9.98 -27.07
C ARG A 468 -7.41 9.26 -28.00
N THR A 469 -6.12 9.64 -27.90
CA THR A 469 -5.05 9.06 -28.74
C THR A 469 -4.80 7.58 -28.40
N VAL A 470 -4.87 7.21 -27.11
CA VAL A 470 -4.77 5.80 -26.68
C VAL A 470 -5.91 4.97 -27.28
N MET A 471 -7.15 5.45 -27.19
CA MET A 471 -8.31 4.76 -27.78
C MET A 471 -8.15 4.56 -29.30
N GLU A 472 -7.66 5.59 -30.01
CA GLU A 472 -7.44 5.54 -31.43
C GLU A 472 -6.37 4.51 -31.83
N LYS A 473 -5.19 4.60 -31.21
CA LYS A 473 -4.05 3.70 -31.53
C LYS A 473 -4.35 2.23 -31.22
N LEU A 474 -5.16 1.96 -30.21
CA LEU A 474 -5.59 0.59 -29.85
C LEU A 474 -6.88 0.16 -30.58
N GLY A 475 -7.40 0.96 -31.52
CA GLY A 475 -8.57 0.62 -32.31
C GLY A 475 -9.85 0.44 -31.47
N LYS A 476 -9.98 1.12 -30.34
CA LYS A 476 -11.12 1.01 -29.43
C LYS A 476 -12.06 2.20 -29.54
N GLU A 477 -13.33 1.93 -29.79
CA GLU A 477 -14.39 2.95 -29.75
C GLU A 477 -14.82 3.30 -28.33
N THR A 478 -14.60 2.36 -27.39
CA THR A 478 -15.00 2.53 -26.00
C THR A 478 -13.89 2.06 -25.06
N LEU A 479 -13.86 2.63 -23.86
CA LEU A 479 -13.07 2.15 -22.73
C LEU A 479 -13.94 2.03 -21.48
N THR A 480 -13.60 1.13 -20.59
CA THR A 480 -14.20 1.03 -19.25
C THR A 480 -13.34 1.81 -18.26
N VAL A 481 -13.99 2.60 -17.43
CA VAL A 481 -13.29 3.44 -16.42
C VAL A 481 -13.06 2.66 -15.15
N SER A 482 -11.82 2.70 -14.63
CA SER A 482 -11.54 2.26 -13.29
C SER A 482 -11.10 3.43 -12.41
N ASP A 483 -11.83 3.65 -11.33
CA ASP A 483 -11.41 4.58 -10.25
C ASP A 483 -10.36 3.96 -9.33
N ARG A 484 -10.16 2.65 -9.43
CA ARG A 484 -9.13 1.92 -8.70
C ARG A 484 -7.81 2.01 -9.45
N GLY A 485 -6.83 2.67 -8.85
CA GLY A 485 -5.49 2.89 -9.42
C GLY A 485 -4.40 2.20 -8.63
N LEU A 486 -3.15 2.67 -8.84
CA LEU A 486 -1.93 2.18 -8.20
C LEU A 486 -2.10 1.91 -6.70
N ARG A 487 -2.67 2.86 -5.94
CA ARG A 487 -2.85 2.74 -4.49
C ARG A 487 -3.69 1.54 -4.06
N HIS A 488 -4.69 1.15 -4.85
CA HIS A 488 -5.51 -0.04 -4.60
C HIS A 488 -4.73 -1.33 -4.89
N GLY A 489 -3.90 -1.32 -5.94
CA GLY A 489 -3.01 -2.44 -6.26
C GLY A 489 -1.95 -2.65 -5.19
N VAL A 490 -1.32 -1.58 -4.70
CA VAL A 490 -0.37 -1.63 -3.59
C VAL A 490 -1.05 -2.14 -2.31
N LEU A 491 -2.25 -1.63 -2.00
CA LEU A 491 -3.02 -2.07 -0.84
C LEU A 491 -3.29 -3.57 -0.90
N ALA A 492 -3.86 -4.04 -2.01
CA ALA A 492 -4.18 -5.45 -2.20
C ALA A 492 -2.94 -6.33 -2.15
N GLU A 493 -1.87 -5.95 -2.85
CA GLU A 493 -0.68 -6.79 -2.92
C GLU A 493 0.08 -6.87 -1.60
N ARG A 494 0.23 -5.74 -0.89
CA ARG A 494 1.03 -5.69 0.33
C ARG A 494 0.30 -6.14 1.57
N PHE A 495 -1.02 -5.96 1.61
CA PHE A 495 -1.79 -6.14 2.82
C PHE A 495 -2.93 -7.17 2.70
N ASP A 496 -3.24 -7.71 1.49
CA ASP A 496 -4.27 -8.72 1.34
C ASP A 496 -3.74 -10.13 1.64
N ALA A 497 -4.22 -10.74 2.71
CA ALA A 497 -3.87 -12.10 3.11
C ALA A 497 -4.64 -13.20 2.34
N CYS A 498 -5.62 -12.85 1.49
CA CYS A 498 -6.54 -13.82 0.86
C CYS A 498 -6.37 -14.04 -0.66
N ALA A 499 -5.46 -13.34 -1.34
CA ALA A 499 -5.39 -13.39 -2.82
C ALA A 499 -4.80 -14.68 -3.43
N GLU A 500 -4.48 -15.70 -2.66
CA GLU A 500 -3.81 -16.92 -3.18
C GLU A 500 -4.71 -18.10 -3.56
N ARG A 501 -6.04 -17.97 -3.54
CA ARG A 501 -6.91 -19.08 -4.03
C ARG A 501 -7.22 -19.00 -5.52
N GLY A 502 -6.38 -18.39 -6.34
CA GLY A 502 -6.68 -18.20 -7.77
C GLY A 502 -5.51 -18.18 -8.74
N VAL A 503 -4.29 -18.50 -8.31
CA VAL A 503 -3.15 -18.59 -9.24
C VAL A 503 -2.41 -19.92 -8.99
N ARG A 504 -2.85 -20.94 -9.68
CA ARG A 504 -2.02 -22.06 -10.14
C ARG A 504 -1.99 -22.01 -11.65
#